data_594c21b0bdbcbcdfec898746b11f2bdb
#
_entry.id   594c21b0bdbcbcdfec898746b11f2bdb
#
_cell.length_a   1.000
_cell.length_b   1.000
_cell.length_c   1.000
_cell.angle_alpha   90.00
_cell.angle_beta   90.00
_cell.angle_gamma   90.00
#
_symmetry.space_group_name_H-M   'P 1'
#
loop_
_entity.id
_entity.type
_entity.pdbx_description
1 polymer ?
#
loop_
_entity_poly.entity_id
_entity_poly.type
_entity_poly.pdbx_seq_one_letter_code
_entity_poly.pdbx_strand_id
1 'polypeptide(L)'
;MVKLRLRRRGRKKAPFYDIVAIDGRARRDGASIERVGYIDPMTTPKNVVLDVSRALYWLGVGAQPTDIVHQILSREGVLLRRHLAFKGKSEAEIDAAVAQHKATALARYERLKKRRADRDKARAEAAKAPVVVDEPAPAVEEAPAPAEEAAPEVTPDAAPEAAAE
;
A
#
# COMPACT_ATOMS: atom_id res chain seq x y z
N MET A 1 -24.32 -9.99 -5.92
CA MET A 1 -23.25 -9.27 -6.62
C MET A 1 -21.93 -9.99 -6.37
N VAL A 2 -21.25 -10.47 -7.42
CA VAL A 2 -20.01 -11.21 -7.30
C VAL A 2 -18.83 -10.26 -7.14
N LYS A 3 -17.91 -10.59 -6.23
CA LYS A 3 -16.64 -9.86 -6.04
C LYS A 3 -15.45 -10.78 -6.24
N LEU A 4 -14.39 -10.25 -6.84
CA LEU A 4 -13.07 -10.88 -6.87
C LEU A 4 -12.27 -10.36 -5.69
N ARG A 5 -11.93 -11.21 -4.75
CA ARG A 5 -11.18 -10.81 -3.55
C ARG A 5 -10.16 -11.84 -3.10
N LEU A 6 -9.30 -11.44 -2.19
CA LEU A 6 -8.31 -12.31 -1.58
C LEU A 6 -8.92 -13.05 -0.38
N ARG A 7 -8.73 -14.37 -0.35
CA ARG A 7 -8.99 -15.22 0.80
C ARG A 7 -7.66 -15.66 1.40
N ARG A 8 -7.47 -15.40 2.70
CA ARG A 8 -6.23 -15.78 3.35
C ARG A 8 -6.19 -17.29 3.59
N ARG A 9 -5.04 -17.89 3.28
CA ARG A 9 -4.65 -19.25 3.62
C ARG A 9 -3.26 -19.28 4.26
N GLY A 10 -2.76 -20.47 4.53
CA GLY A 10 -1.45 -20.67 5.13
C GLY A 10 -1.45 -20.52 6.64
N ARG A 11 -0.31 -20.77 7.22
CA ARG A 11 -0.09 -20.76 8.68
C ARG A 11 0.22 -19.33 9.19
N LYS A 12 0.31 -19.19 10.52
CA LYS A 12 0.82 -18.00 11.19
C LYS A 12 2.26 -17.73 10.73
N LYS A 13 2.59 -16.48 10.39
CA LYS A 13 3.87 -16.02 9.84
C LYS A 13 4.20 -16.45 8.39
N ALA A 14 3.40 -17.31 7.75
CA ALA A 14 3.52 -17.68 6.34
C ALA A 14 2.17 -17.53 5.63
N PRO A 15 1.71 -16.31 5.38
CA PRO A 15 0.43 -16.06 4.72
C PRO A 15 0.51 -16.40 3.24
N PHE A 16 -0.58 -16.97 2.75
CA PHE A 16 -0.81 -17.31 1.36
C PHE A 16 -2.22 -16.83 1.01
N TYR A 17 -2.43 -16.31 -0.16
CA TYR A 17 -3.72 -15.73 -0.54
C TYR A 17 -4.24 -16.34 -1.83
N ASP A 18 -5.46 -16.88 -1.77
CA ASP A 18 -6.19 -17.27 -2.97
C ASP A 18 -6.96 -16.07 -3.52
N ILE A 19 -6.97 -15.90 -4.83
CA ILE A 19 -7.84 -14.99 -5.54
C ILE A 19 -9.11 -15.77 -5.88
N VAL A 20 -10.24 -15.34 -5.31
CA VAL A 20 -11.49 -16.08 -5.42
C VAL A 20 -12.63 -15.19 -5.92
N ALA A 21 -13.53 -15.80 -6.70
CA ALA A 21 -14.84 -15.24 -6.99
C ALA A 21 -15.81 -15.66 -5.89
N ILE A 22 -16.49 -14.70 -5.28
CA ILE A 22 -17.36 -14.92 -4.13
C ILE A 22 -18.51 -13.93 -4.13
N ASP A 23 -19.64 -14.28 -3.51
CA ASP A 23 -20.70 -13.31 -3.26
C ASP A 23 -20.21 -12.19 -2.33
N GLY A 24 -20.53 -10.95 -2.67
CA GLY A 24 -20.14 -9.77 -1.90
C GLY A 24 -20.65 -9.76 -0.46
N ARG A 25 -21.71 -10.49 -0.16
CA ARG A 25 -22.32 -10.64 1.19
C ARG A 25 -21.65 -11.73 2.01
N ALA A 26 -20.97 -12.69 1.37
CA ALA A 26 -20.34 -13.81 2.06
C ALA A 26 -19.13 -13.37 2.91
N ARG A 27 -18.82 -14.13 3.95
CA ARG A 27 -17.63 -13.91 4.79
C ARG A 27 -16.36 -14.06 3.95
N ARG A 28 -15.26 -13.38 4.35
CA ARG A 28 -13.98 -13.44 3.65
C ARG A 28 -13.48 -14.86 3.43
N ASP A 29 -13.54 -15.69 4.44
CA ASP A 29 -13.03 -17.06 4.45
C ASP A 29 -14.12 -18.11 4.23
N GLY A 30 -15.32 -17.68 3.81
CA GLY A 30 -16.47 -18.54 3.52
C GLY A 30 -16.35 -19.32 2.22
N ALA A 31 -17.45 -19.98 1.83
CA ALA A 31 -17.54 -20.70 0.57
C ALA A 31 -17.32 -19.72 -0.60
N SER A 32 -16.41 -20.07 -1.50
CA SER A 32 -16.16 -19.34 -2.74
C SER A 32 -16.82 -20.08 -3.91
N ILE A 33 -17.28 -19.32 -4.89
CA ILE A 33 -17.84 -19.87 -6.13
C ILE A 33 -16.73 -20.55 -6.92
N GLU A 34 -15.61 -19.84 -7.10
CA GLU A 34 -14.48 -20.35 -7.87
C GLU A 34 -13.15 -19.74 -7.36
N ARG A 35 -12.08 -20.52 -7.49
CA ARG A 35 -10.71 -20.05 -7.29
C ARG A 35 -10.10 -19.69 -8.64
N VAL A 36 -9.73 -18.43 -8.82
CA VAL A 36 -9.16 -17.89 -10.07
C VAL A 36 -7.64 -17.92 -10.05
N GLY A 37 -7.02 -17.93 -8.88
CA GLY A 37 -5.57 -17.94 -8.77
C GLY A 37 -5.09 -17.84 -7.33
N TYR A 38 -3.78 -17.60 -7.18
CA TYR A 38 -3.19 -17.36 -5.87
C TYR A 38 -2.00 -16.42 -5.95
N ILE A 39 -1.68 -15.85 -4.80
CA ILE A 39 -0.50 -15.00 -4.61
C ILE A 39 0.28 -15.43 -3.38
N ASP A 40 1.60 -15.57 -3.53
CA ASP A 40 2.54 -15.74 -2.45
C ASP A 40 3.29 -14.42 -2.22
N PRO A 41 3.02 -13.72 -1.10
CA PRO A 41 3.67 -12.45 -0.80
C PRO A 41 5.07 -12.61 -0.20
N MET A 42 5.45 -13.83 0.22
CA MET A 42 6.72 -14.09 0.91
C MET A 42 7.90 -14.17 -0.05
N THR A 43 7.64 -14.48 -1.31
CA THR A 43 8.66 -14.52 -2.37
C THR A 43 9.01 -13.13 -2.87
N THR A 44 10.25 -12.95 -3.31
CA THR A 44 10.75 -11.69 -3.88
C THR A 44 11.38 -11.94 -5.25
N PRO A 45 10.71 -11.60 -6.36
CA PRO A 45 9.42 -10.93 -6.50
C PRO A 45 8.24 -11.81 -6.05
N LYS A 46 7.11 -11.17 -5.72
CA LYS A 46 5.87 -11.86 -5.32
C LYS A 46 5.44 -12.82 -6.41
N ASN A 47 5.24 -14.09 -6.05
CA ASN A 47 4.76 -15.08 -6.99
C ASN A 47 3.23 -14.97 -7.12
N VAL A 48 2.76 -14.77 -8.35
CA VAL A 48 1.33 -14.68 -8.70
C VAL A 48 1.04 -15.71 -9.77
N VAL A 49 0.15 -16.63 -9.47
CA VAL A 49 -0.37 -17.59 -10.44
C VAL A 49 -1.85 -17.28 -10.64
N LEU A 50 -2.21 -16.95 -11.87
CA LEU A 50 -3.56 -16.51 -12.22
C LEU A 50 -4.03 -17.21 -13.49
N ASP A 51 -5.25 -17.74 -13.43
CA ASP A 51 -5.97 -18.17 -14.62
C ASP A 51 -6.59 -16.95 -15.30
N VAL A 52 -5.94 -16.51 -16.39
CA VAL A 52 -6.33 -15.30 -17.13
C VAL A 52 -7.70 -15.47 -17.77
N SER A 53 -8.01 -16.66 -18.29
CA SER A 53 -9.28 -16.94 -18.97
C SER A 53 -10.46 -16.83 -17.99
N ARG A 54 -10.31 -17.41 -16.80
CA ARG A 54 -11.33 -17.33 -15.76
C ARG A 54 -11.47 -15.93 -15.17
N ALA A 55 -10.36 -15.21 -15.00
CA ALA A 55 -10.39 -13.81 -14.58
C ALA A 55 -11.16 -12.92 -15.57
N LEU A 56 -10.90 -13.08 -16.87
CA LEU A 56 -11.63 -12.35 -17.93
C LEU A 56 -13.11 -12.69 -17.95
N TYR A 57 -13.46 -13.96 -17.80
CA TYR A 57 -14.85 -14.42 -17.71
C TYR A 57 -15.59 -13.70 -16.57
N TRP A 58 -15.05 -13.74 -15.35
CA TRP A 58 -15.68 -13.09 -14.20
C TRP A 58 -15.80 -11.58 -14.34
N LEU A 59 -14.77 -10.93 -14.90
CA LEU A 59 -14.83 -9.50 -15.21
C LEU A 59 -15.86 -9.19 -16.30
N GLY A 60 -16.08 -10.10 -17.27
CA GLY A 60 -17.11 -9.98 -18.30
C GLY A 60 -18.53 -10.09 -17.73
N VAL A 61 -18.74 -11.00 -16.79
CA VAL A 61 -20.02 -11.19 -16.08
C VAL A 61 -20.31 -10.01 -15.11
N GLY A 62 -19.33 -9.12 -14.90
CA GLY A 62 -19.52 -7.94 -14.04
C GLY A 62 -19.08 -8.15 -12.59
N ALA A 63 -18.22 -9.12 -12.31
CA ALA A 63 -17.61 -9.25 -10.98
C ALA A 63 -16.73 -8.05 -10.68
N GLN A 64 -16.89 -7.47 -9.49
CA GLN A 64 -16.11 -6.32 -9.04
C GLN A 64 -14.84 -6.78 -8.31
N PRO A 65 -13.64 -6.46 -8.81
CA PRO A 65 -12.41 -6.71 -8.08
C PRO A 65 -12.26 -5.73 -6.91
N THR A 66 -11.74 -6.21 -5.78
CA THR A 66 -11.25 -5.33 -4.70
C THR A 66 -9.99 -4.61 -5.16
N ASP A 67 -9.63 -3.49 -4.51
CA ASP A 67 -8.49 -2.63 -4.90
C ASP A 67 -7.18 -3.42 -5.06
N ILE A 68 -6.89 -4.33 -4.13
CA ILE A 68 -5.68 -5.16 -4.17
C ILE A 68 -5.72 -6.12 -5.36
N VAL A 69 -6.86 -6.78 -5.60
CA VAL A 69 -7.02 -7.68 -6.74
C VAL A 69 -6.96 -6.91 -8.05
N HIS A 70 -7.55 -5.72 -8.12
CA HIS A 70 -7.45 -4.83 -9.28
C HIS A 70 -5.98 -4.50 -9.61
N GLN A 71 -5.17 -4.17 -8.59
CA GLN A 71 -3.74 -3.93 -8.78
C GLN A 71 -2.99 -5.17 -9.28
N ILE A 72 -3.33 -6.36 -8.76
CA ILE A 72 -2.73 -7.63 -9.21
C ILE A 72 -3.09 -7.88 -10.68
N LEU A 73 -4.37 -7.77 -11.04
CA LEU A 73 -4.85 -7.96 -12.41
C LEU A 73 -4.25 -6.94 -13.38
N SER A 74 -4.03 -5.71 -12.94
CA SER A 74 -3.34 -4.68 -13.71
C SER A 74 -1.88 -5.04 -13.96
N ARG A 75 -1.14 -5.50 -12.95
CA ARG A 75 0.27 -5.91 -13.07
C ARG A 75 0.45 -7.10 -14.00
N GLU A 76 -0.44 -8.08 -13.91
CA GLU A 76 -0.45 -9.25 -14.80
C GLU A 76 -0.93 -8.95 -16.21
N GLY A 77 -1.45 -7.74 -16.48
CA GLY A 77 -1.89 -7.29 -17.78
C GLY A 77 -3.28 -7.80 -18.18
N VAL A 78 -4.05 -8.38 -17.26
CA VAL A 78 -5.40 -8.91 -17.54
C VAL A 78 -6.36 -7.78 -17.91
N LEU A 79 -6.29 -6.65 -17.21
CA LEU A 79 -7.12 -5.48 -17.51
C LEU A 79 -6.75 -4.86 -18.86
N LEU A 80 -5.46 -4.85 -19.20
CA LEU A 80 -4.98 -4.39 -20.51
C LEU A 80 -5.52 -5.31 -21.63
N ARG A 81 -5.44 -6.62 -21.44
CA ARG A 81 -6.00 -7.61 -22.36
C ARG A 81 -7.48 -7.39 -22.60
N ARG A 82 -8.26 -7.23 -21.52
CA ARG A 82 -9.70 -6.92 -21.61
C ARG A 82 -9.96 -5.63 -22.39
N HIS A 83 -9.22 -4.58 -22.12
CA HIS A 83 -9.39 -3.29 -22.80
C HIS A 83 -9.06 -3.35 -24.29
N LEU A 84 -7.99 -4.05 -24.67
CA LEU A 84 -7.60 -4.21 -26.07
C LEU A 84 -8.59 -5.13 -26.83
N ALA A 85 -9.09 -6.19 -26.19
CA ALA A 85 -10.13 -7.03 -26.75
C ALA A 85 -11.43 -6.24 -27.00
N PHE A 86 -11.81 -5.36 -26.07
CA PHE A 86 -12.95 -4.46 -26.26
C PHE A 86 -12.76 -3.47 -27.42
N LYS A 87 -11.52 -3.07 -27.70
CA LYS A 87 -11.17 -2.23 -28.86
C LYS A 87 -11.10 -2.99 -30.18
N GLY A 88 -11.34 -4.30 -30.20
CA GLY A 88 -11.30 -5.11 -31.40
C GLY A 88 -9.89 -5.37 -31.96
N LYS A 89 -8.86 -5.30 -31.12
CA LYS A 89 -7.49 -5.61 -31.53
C LYS A 89 -7.28 -7.10 -31.74
N SER A 90 -6.37 -7.47 -32.65
CA SER A 90 -6.03 -8.86 -32.90
C SER A 90 -5.37 -9.50 -31.67
N GLU A 91 -5.52 -10.82 -31.51
CA GLU A 91 -4.96 -11.55 -30.35
C GLU A 91 -3.42 -11.45 -30.31
N ALA A 92 -2.76 -11.47 -31.46
CA ALA A 92 -1.32 -11.30 -31.57
C ALA A 92 -0.85 -9.92 -31.06
N GLU A 93 -1.58 -8.84 -31.39
CA GLU A 93 -1.28 -7.49 -30.89
C GLU A 93 -1.52 -7.39 -29.38
N ILE A 94 -2.55 -8.06 -28.88
CA ILE A 94 -2.86 -8.08 -27.45
C ILE A 94 -1.73 -8.76 -26.68
N ASP A 95 -1.26 -9.93 -27.15
CA ASP A 95 -0.17 -10.67 -26.51
C ASP A 95 1.14 -9.88 -26.54
N ALA A 96 1.47 -9.24 -27.67
CA ALA A 96 2.64 -8.38 -27.78
C ALA A 96 2.56 -7.19 -26.78
N ALA A 97 1.41 -6.53 -26.67
CA ALA A 97 1.22 -5.42 -25.72
C ALA A 97 1.31 -5.89 -24.26
N VAL A 98 0.76 -7.05 -23.92
CA VAL A 98 0.85 -7.64 -22.56
C VAL A 98 2.30 -8.02 -22.24
N ALA A 99 3.05 -8.58 -23.20
CA ALA A 99 4.46 -8.90 -23.01
C ALA A 99 5.29 -7.63 -22.74
N GLN A 100 5.09 -6.57 -23.51
CA GLN A 100 5.74 -5.27 -23.29
C GLN A 100 5.38 -4.68 -21.92
N HIS A 101 4.10 -4.76 -21.53
CA HIS A 101 3.66 -4.29 -20.20
C HIS A 101 4.37 -5.05 -19.07
N LYS A 102 4.49 -6.37 -19.17
CA LYS A 102 5.20 -7.19 -18.16
C LYS A 102 6.69 -6.85 -18.12
N ALA A 103 7.34 -6.68 -19.28
CA ALA A 103 8.75 -6.29 -19.35
C ALA A 103 9.00 -4.91 -18.69
N THR A 104 8.15 -3.92 -18.98
CA THR A 104 8.24 -2.58 -18.33
C THR A 104 7.97 -2.63 -16.83
N ALA A 105 7.05 -3.49 -16.38
CA ALA A 105 6.75 -3.69 -14.96
C ALA A 105 7.95 -4.31 -14.21
N LEU A 106 8.62 -5.30 -14.81
CA LEU A 106 9.83 -5.90 -14.25
C LEU A 106 10.99 -4.89 -14.19
N ALA A 107 11.25 -4.15 -15.28
CA ALA A 107 12.28 -3.12 -15.29
C ALA A 107 12.05 -2.03 -14.23
N ARG A 108 10.78 -1.63 -14.02
CA ARG A 108 10.40 -0.68 -12.95
C ARG A 108 10.66 -1.28 -11.57
N TYR A 109 10.33 -2.54 -11.37
CA TYR A 109 10.60 -3.23 -10.09
C TYR A 109 12.10 -3.28 -9.78
N GLU A 110 12.95 -3.63 -10.76
CA GLU A 110 14.40 -3.66 -10.59
C GLU A 110 14.99 -2.29 -10.27
N ARG A 111 14.53 -1.24 -10.96
CA ARG A 111 14.93 0.16 -10.65
C ARG A 111 14.56 0.54 -9.21
N LEU A 112 13.35 0.20 -8.77
CA LEU A 112 12.92 0.49 -7.40
C LEU A 112 13.73 -0.31 -6.37
N LYS A 113 14.07 -1.57 -6.66
CA LYS A 113 14.93 -2.41 -5.82
C LYS A 113 16.33 -1.80 -5.67
N LYS A 114 16.94 -1.38 -6.78
CA LYS A 114 18.24 -0.68 -6.78
C LYS A 114 18.18 0.60 -5.94
N ARG A 115 17.21 1.49 -6.20
CA ARG A 115 17.04 2.73 -5.44
C ARG A 115 16.84 2.51 -3.93
N ARG A 116 16.15 1.43 -3.54
CA ARG A 116 16.03 1.07 -2.11
C ARG A 116 17.37 0.63 -1.54
N ALA A 117 18.07 -0.26 -2.23
CA ALA A 117 19.39 -0.71 -1.79
C ALA A 117 20.39 0.44 -1.65
N ASP A 118 20.41 1.38 -2.60
CA ASP A 118 21.28 2.55 -2.57
C ASP A 118 20.92 3.48 -1.39
N ARG A 119 19.62 3.70 -1.15
CA ARG A 119 19.16 4.48 0.00
C ARG A 119 19.49 3.82 1.33
N ASP A 120 19.34 2.50 1.41
CA ASP A 120 19.66 1.75 2.64
C ASP A 120 21.17 1.75 2.91
N LYS A 121 22.02 1.68 1.86
CA LYS A 121 23.46 1.88 1.96
C LYS A 121 23.81 3.29 2.44
N ALA A 122 23.25 4.32 1.81
CA ALA A 122 23.49 5.71 2.19
C ALA A 122 23.06 5.99 3.65
N ARG A 123 21.94 5.39 4.08
CA ARG A 123 21.49 5.47 5.47
C ARG A 123 22.42 4.76 6.45
N ALA A 124 22.95 3.60 6.05
CA ALA A 124 23.93 2.86 6.86
C ALA A 124 25.27 3.60 6.96
N GLU A 125 25.72 4.27 5.90
CA GLU A 125 26.92 5.11 5.88
C GLU A 125 26.71 6.37 6.74
N ALA A 126 25.56 7.03 6.61
CA ALA A 126 25.22 8.18 7.44
C ALA A 126 25.14 7.83 8.94
N ALA A 127 24.67 6.61 9.27
CA ALA A 127 24.63 6.13 10.64
C ALA A 127 26.01 5.74 11.20
N LYS A 128 27.00 5.48 10.33
CA LYS A 128 28.40 5.20 10.71
C LYS A 128 29.27 6.44 10.79
N ALA A 129 28.83 7.57 10.20
CA ALA A 129 29.52 8.83 10.36
C ALA A 129 29.51 9.23 11.84
N PRO A 130 30.66 9.56 12.46
CA PRO A 130 30.66 10.01 13.84
C PRO A 130 29.84 11.28 13.95
N VAL A 131 28.89 11.28 14.88
CA VAL A 131 28.18 12.48 15.29
C VAL A 131 29.27 13.43 15.82
N VAL A 132 29.63 14.43 15.04
CA VAL A 132 30.38 15.56 15.55
C VAL A 132 29.42 16.22 16.56
N VAL A 133 29.65 15.91 17.82
CA VAL A 133 29.01 16.61 18.92
C VAL A 133 29.57 18.04 18.83
N ASP A 134 28.76 18.96 18.38
CA ASP A 134 29.02 20.37 18.45
C ASP A 134 29.16 20.68 19.96
N GLU A 135 30.38 20.98 20.36
CA GLU A 135 30.76 21.32 21.71
C GLU A 135 30.03 22.62 22.07
N PRO A 136 29.26 22.67 23.17
CA PRO A 136 28.60 23.91 23.55
C PRO A 136 29.65 24.95 23.90
N ALA A 137 29.59 26.07 23.21
CA ALA A 137 30.40 27.25 23.49
C ALA A 137 30.35 27.63 24.98
N PRO A 138 31.49 28.12 25.56
CA PRO A 138 31.58 28.34 26.98
C PRO A 138 30.66 29.47 27.44
N ALA A 139 30.10 29.24 28.60
CA ALA A 139 29.35 30.18 29.39
C ALA A 139 30.11 31.52 29.60
N VAL A 140 29.44 32.61 29.33
CA VAL A 140 29.83 33.93 29.82
C VAL A 140 29.08 34.14 31.12
N GLU A 141 29.92 34.33 32.14
CA GLU A 141 29.69 34.56 33.53
C GLU A 141 28.99 35.90 33.81
N GLU A 142 28.10 35.88 34.80
CA GLU A 142 27.86 36.81 35.92
C GLU A 142 27.38 38.25 35.63
N ALA A 143 26.33 38.63 36.13
CA ALA A 143 25.67 38.99 37.41
C ALA A 143 25.04 40.38 37.36
N PRO A 144 24.35 40.92 38.33
CA PRO A 144 23.35 40.42 39.26
C PRO A 144 22.00 41.19 39.21
N ALA A 145 21.04 40.67 39.93
CA ALA A 145 19.76 41.31 40.22
C ALA A 145 19.88 42.64 41.01
N PRO A 146 18.84 43.50 41.07
CA PRO A 146 17.92 43.39 42.20
C PRO A 146 16.43 43.65 41.89
N ALA A 147 15.62 42.88 42.56
CA ALA A 147 14.62 43.20 43.53
C ALA A 147 13.42 44.09 43.18
N GLU A 148 12.27 43.53 43.57
CA GLU A 148 11.08 44.19 44.19
C GLU A 148 10.11 44.86 43.17
N GLU A 149 8.82 44.57 43.11
CA GLU A 149 7.80 44.57 44.17
C GLU A 149 6.44 44.21 43.55
N ALA A 150 5.64 43.51 44.34
CA ALA A 150 4.17 43.61 44.46
C ALA A 150 3.22 43.00 43.46
N ALA A 151 2.57 41.95 43.92
CA ALA A 151 1.21 41.58 43.60
C ALA A 151 0.20 42.69 43.99
N PRO A 152 -1.05 42.69 43.54
CA PRO A 152 -2.02 41.71 44.04
C PRO A 152 -3.08 41.21 43.03
N GLU A 153 -3.57 40.01 43.31
CA GLU A 153 -4.94 39.49 43.31
C GLU A 153 -6.05 40.33 42.64
N VAL A 154 -6.85 39.65 41.88
CA VAL A 154 -8.31 39.50 42.10
C VAL A 154 -8.91 38.53 41.10
N THR A 155 -9.40 37.40 41.56
CA THR A 155 -10.53 36.61 41.04
C THR A 155 -11.84 37.32 41.47
N PRO A 156 -13.05 36.84 41.16
CA PRO A 156 -13.55 35.84 40.20
C PRO A 156 -14.83 36.34 39.45
N ASP A 157 -15.45 35.40 38.79
CA ASP A 157 -16.92 35.17 38.76
C ASP A 157 -17.67 35.30 37.44
N ALA A 158 -18.49 34.27 37.31
CA ALA A 158 -19.81 34.19 36.67
C ALA A 158 -19.94 33.80 35.20
N ALA A 159 -20.29 32.52 35.01
CA ALA A 159 -21.32 32.14 34.06
C ALA A 159 -22.68 32.81 34.43
N PRO A 160 -23.64 32.93 33.50
CA PRO A 160 -24.65 31.92 33.30
C PRO A 160 -25.09 31.81 31.82
N GLU A 161 -25.43 30.61 31.39
CA GLU A 161 -26.76 29.97 31.24
C GLU A 161 -27.81 30.70 30.37
N ALA A 162 -28.40 29.83 29.58
CA ALA A 162 -29.79 29.82 29.06
C ALA A 162 -29.99 30.33 27.61
N ALA A 163 -30.36 29.42 26.78
CA ALA A 163 -31.68 28.89 26.40
C ALA A 163 -32.26 29.45 25.10
N ALA A 164 -32.74 28.51 24.36
CA ALA A 164 -33.95 28.44 23.53
C ALA A 164 -34.03 29.35 22.27
N GLU A 165 -34.12 28.77 21.11
CA GLU A 165 -35.33 28.32 20.39
C GLU A 165 -34.98 27.47 19.19
#